data_d6268d05aea8c0fb6af42cc727b84659
#
_entry.id   d6268d05aea8c0fb6af42cc727b84659
#
_cell.length_a   1.000
_cell.length_b   1.000
_cell.length_c   1.000
_cell.angle_alpha   90.00
_cell.angle_beta   90.00
_cell.angle_gamma   90.00
#
_symmetry.space_group_name_H-M   'P 1'
#
loop_
_entity.id
_entity.type
_entity.pdbx_description
1 polymer ?
#
loop_
_entity_poly.entity_id
_entity_poly.type
_entity_poly.pdbx_seq_one_letter_code
_entity_poly.pdbx_strand_id
1 'polypeptide(L)'
;MKVTQKIFSFLVLAAAVLTGCERDYDAPPLNEPVYDGPSANITIADLKENCKNATQETPIEITNDWVLRAYITGNDESGNIYKQVIVQDETGAMPIQVDENNVSNFYRRGQEVFVNLKGMCVSVYGDEQQLGWLAGGTTYRLPFTEFQARVQKNGWPYVDNVEPERITDMSTVNLNVTKMTYRLVQMEGVHFENGGKNTFAKVETKEYGEENLKDAHGNVIMVRTSSYASFAAETLPVGTGTVVGILGRFKGTWQLMIPSRSDVFGFDGVEPGEGDGGSESGETVLFSETFKAPDKVNGNWVSVDEWWKASASNTFDNPNSMFDGDLTGLSARSNSGDGNIWFQGGTTYKLIIKGIEAGEA
;
A
#
# COMPACT_ATOMS: atom_id res chain seq x y z
N MET A 1 49.68 -52.34 -21.72
CA MET A 1 48.89 -51.63 -22.75
C MET A 1 47.37 -51.67 -22.56
N LYS A 2 46.76 -52.72 -21.99
CA LYS A 2 45.25 -52.77 -21.86
C LYS A 2 44.66 -51.93 -20.72
N VAL A 3 45.41 -51.59 -19.69
CA VAL A 3 44.93 -50.80 -18.53
C VAL A 3 44.91 -49.31 -18.83
N THR A 4 45.93 -48.80 -19.51
CA THR A 4 46.06 -47.41 -19.92
C THR A 4 44.98 -46.98 -20.90
N GLN A 5 44.54 -47.86 -21.82
CA GLN A 5 43.44 -47.57 -22.75
C GLN A 5 42.09 -47.48 -22.04
N LYS A 6 41.83 -48.28 -21.00
CA LYS A 6 40.60 -48.19 -20.21
C LYS A 6 40.49 -46.94 -19.38
N ILE A 7 41.60 -46.45 -18.81
CA ILE A 7 41.68 -45.22 -18.05
C ILE A 7 41.47 -44.01 -18.96
N PHE A 8 42.02 -44.02 -20.18
CA PHE A 8 41.84 -42.95 -21.15
C PHE A 8 40.42 -42.88 -21.65
N SER A 9 39.76 -44.00 -21.88
CA SER A 9 38.32 -44.07 -22.31
C SER A 9 37.40 -43.59 -21.18
N PHE A 10 37.72 -43.83 -19.92
CA PHE A 10 36.93 -43.37 -18.79
C PHE A 10 37.09 -41.87 -18.57
N LEU A 11 38.30 -41.32 -18.78
CA LEU A 11 38.56 -39.87 -18.68
C LEU A 11 37.87 -39.06 -19.79
N VAL A 12 37.85 -39.59 -21.02
CA VAL A 12 37.13 -38.98 -22.16
C VAL A 12 35.62 -39.03 -21.97
N LEU A 13 35.06 -40.10 -21.39
CA LEU A 13 33.64 -40.19 -21.09
C LEU A 13 33.24 -39.28 -19.92
N ALA A 14 34.10 -39.11 -18.90
CA ALA A 14 33.90 -38.18 -17.79
C ALA A 14 33.98 -36.73 -18.25
N ALA A 15 34.85 -36.37 -19.19
CA ALA A 15 34.92 -35.04 -19.77
C ALA A 15 33.72 -34.68 -20.63
N ALA A 16 33.13 -35.69 -21.32
CA ALA A 16 31.90 -35.47 -22.11
C ALA A 16 30.64 -35.23 -21.26
N VAL A 17 30.64 -35.66 -19.99
CA VAL A 17 29.51 -35.43 -19.07
C VAL A 17 29.60 -34.05 -18.41
N LEU A 18 30.78 -33.42 -18.42
CA LEU A 18 30.99 -32.07 -17.86
C LEU A 18 30.73 -30.92 -18.84
N THR A 19 30.51 -31.22 -20.12
CA THR A 19 29.93 -30.27 -21.07
C THR A 19 28.39 -30.29 -20.95
N GLY A 20 27.88 -30.17 -19.74
CA GLY A 20 26.49 -29.80 -19.52
C GLY A 20 26.31 -28.47 -20.22
N CYS A 21 25.44 -28.45 -21.23
CA CYS A 21 25.03 -27.22 -21.87
C CYS A 21 24.70 -26.19 -20.79
N GLU A 22 25.56 -25.18 -20.63
CA GLU A 22 25.09 -23.88 -20.18
C GLU A 22 24.08 -23.44 -21.24
N ARG A 23 22.84 -23.85 -21.06
CA ARG A 23 21.75 -23.20 -21.76
C ARG A 23 21.61 -21.87 -21.06
N ASP A 24 22.20 -20.83 -21.62
CA ASP A 24 21.75 -19.46 -21.41
C ASP A 24 20.29 -19.43 -21.89
N TYR A 25 19.40 -19.70 -20.94
CA TYR A 25 18.02 -19.33 -21.14
C TYR A 25 17.99 -17.84 -20.89
N ASP A 26 18.07 -17.05 -21.94
CA ASP A 26 17.64 -15.69 -21.86
C ASP A 26 16.25 -15.69 -21.22
N ALA A 27 16.12 -14.99 -20.10
CA ALA A 27 14.81 -14.84 -19.50
C ALA A 27 13.87 -14.28 -20.58
N PRO A 28 12.70 -14.89 -20.79
CA PRO A 28 11.78 -14.36 -21.80
C PRO A 28 11.55 -12.87 -21.53
N PRO A 29 11.54 -12.02 -22.57
CA PRO A 29 11.36 -10.59 -22.38
C PRO A 29 10.06 -10.35 -21.61
N LEU A 30 10.15 -9.58 -20.54
CA LEU A 30 8.97 -9.13 -19.80
C LEU A 30 8.22 -8.17 -20.73
N ASN A 31 7.07 -8.61 -21.23
CA ASN A 31 6.21 -7.77 -22.06
C ASN A 31 5.32 -6.94 -21.13
N GLU A 32 5.44 -5.64 -21.23
CA GLU A 32 4.53 -4.71 -20.57
C GLU A 32 3.10 -4.93 -21.10
N PRO A 33 2.09 -5.10 -20.23
CA PRO A 33 0.72 -5.15 -20.69
C PRO A 33 0.32 -3.86 -21.40
N VAL A 34 -0.27 -3.97 -22.57
CA VAL A 34 -0.79 -2.83 -23.33
C VAL A 34 -2.27 -3.07 -23.59
N TYR A 35 -3.09 -2.10 -23.17
CA TYR A 35 -4.50 -2.09 -23.52
C TYR A 35 -4.71 -1.48 -24.90
N ASP A 36 -5.35 -2.20 -25.79
CA ASP A 36 -5.64 -1.80 -27.15
C ASP A 36 -7.15 -1.73 -27.47
N GLY A 37 -7.98 -1.81 -26.43
CA GLY A 37 -9.43 -1.76 -26.54
C GLY A 37 -10.01 -0.34 -26.63
N PRO A 38 -11.35 -0.20 -26.54
CA PRO A 38 -12.03 1.10 -26.58
C PRO A 38 -11.60 2.03 -25.43
N SER A 39 -11.54 3.32 -25.69
CA SER A 39 -11.24 4.34 -24.68
C SER A 39 -12.24 4.31 -23.54
N ALA A 40 -11.78 4.65 -22.34
CA ALA A 40 -12.65 4.84 -21.19
C ALA A 40 -13.69 5.95 -21.46
N ASN A 41 -14.94 5.71 -21.08
CA ASN A 41 -16.08 6.59 -21.36
C ASN A 41 -17.05 6.75 -20.17
N ILE A 42 -16.68 6.21 -19.00
CA ILE A 42 -17.43 6.38 -17.76
C ILE A 42 -16.47 6.44 -16.57
N THR A 43 -16.82 7.22 -15.56
CA THR A 43 -16.12 7.29 -14.27
C THR A 43 -16.84 6.44 -13.21
N ILE A 44 -16.16 6.15 -12.09
CA ILE A 44 -16.77 5.44 -10.96
C ILE A 44 -17.94 6.25 -10.37
N ALA A 45 -17.79 7.58 -10.25
CA ALA A 45 -18.88 8.42 -9.76
C ALA A 45 -20.12 8.38 -10.69
N ASP A 46 -19.90 8.47 -12.00
CA ASP A 46 -20.99 8.38 -12.98
C ASP A 46 -21.64 7.00 -12.96
N LEU A 47 -20.85 5.93 -12.86
CA LEU A 47 -21.37 4.58 -12.74
C LEU A 47 -22.25 4.42 -11.49
N LYS A 48 -21.78 4.89 -10.35
CA LYS A 48 -22.54 4.88 -9.09
C LYS A 48 -23.83 5.66 -9.21
N GLU A 49 -23.80 6.85 -9.81
CA GLU A 49 -25.01 7.69 -10.00
C GLU A 49 -25.99 7.06 -11.00
N ASN A 50 -25.51 6.53 -12.13
CA ASN A 50 -26.36 5.85 -13.11
C ASN A 50 -27.05 4.60 -12.53
N CYS A 51 -26.40 3.95 -11.55
CA CYS A 51 -26.91 2.75 -10.89
C CYS A 51 -27.39 3.01 -9.44
N LYS A 52 -27.71 4.24 -9.06
CA LYS A 52 -28.11 4.61 -7.68
C LYS A 52 -29.36 3.90 -7.17
N ASN A 53 -30.21 3.40 -8.05
CA ASN A 53 -31.40 2.64 -7.70
C ASN A 53 -31.15 1.13 -7.58
N ALA A 54 -29.90 0.66 -7.72
CA ALA A 54 -29.55 -0.72 -7.47
C ALA A 54 -29.79 -1.06 -6.00
N THR A 55 -30.28 -2.26 -5.75
CA THR A 55 -30.39 -2.85 -4.41
C THR A 55 -29.79 -4.26 -4.41
N GLN A 56 -29.76 -4.89 -3.24
CA GLN A 56 -29.35 -6.29 -3.15
C GLN A 56 -30.33 -7.21 -3.90
N GLU A 57 -31.63 -6.92 -3.83
CA GLU A 57 -32.73 -7.71 -4.42
C GLU A 57 -32.97 -7.34 -5.89
N THR A 58 -32.64 -6.11 -6.27
CA THR A 58 -32.84 -5.58 -7.63
C THR A 58 -31.53 -5.00 -8.18
N PRO A 59 -30.55 -5.85 -8.53
CA PRO A 59 -29.31 -5.40 -9.14
C PRO A 59 -29.61 -4.81 -10.53
N ILE A 60 -28.79 -3.86 -10.96
CA ILE A 60 -28.89 -3.22 -12.27
C ILE A 60 -27.86 -3.83 -13.21
N GLU A 61 -28.30 -4.48 -14.27
CA GLU A 61 -27.45 -4.98 -15.34
C GLU A 61 -26.97 -3.82 -16.21
N ILE A 62 -25.67 -3.81 -16.51
CA ILE A 62 -25.06 -2.82 -17.39
C ILE A 62 -25.15 -3.31 -18.82
N THR A 63 -26.01 -2.69 -19.61
CA THR A 63 -26.21 -3.00 -21.04
C THR A 63 -25.43 -2.08 -21.97
N ASN A 64 -24.96 -0.96 -21.47
CA ASN A 64 -24.19 0.03 -22.20
C ASN A 64 -22.75 -0.46 -22.48
N ASP A 65 -22.17 -0.02 -23.59
CA ASP A 65 -20.78 -0.24 -23.93
C ASP A 65 -19.86 0.71 -23.12
N TRP A 66 -19.92 0.58 -21.80
CA TRP A 66 -19.12 1.36 -20.88
C TRP A 66 -17.76 0.70 -20.60
N VAL A 67 -16.71 1.51 -20.64
CA VAL A 67 -15.36 1.15 -20.29
C VAL A 67 -14.89 2.08 -19.18
N LEU A 68 -14.54 1.51 -18.04
CA LEU A 68 -13.98 2.20 -16.88
C LEU A 68 -12.47 2.08 -16.93
N ARG A 69 -11.74 3.18 -16.74
CA ARG A 69 -10.30 3.19 -16.48
C ARG A 69 -10.08 3.43 -14.99
N ALA A 70 -9.33 2.55 -14.34
CA ALA A 70 -9.08 2.65 -12.91
C ALA A 70 -7.75 1.98 -12.52
N TYR A 71 -7.35 2.15 -11.26
CA TYR A 71 -6.20 1.48 -10.67
C TYR A 71 -6.65 0.52 -9.58
N ILE A 72 -5.95 -0.60 -9.45
CA ILE A 72 -6.18 -1.54 -8.35
C ILE A 72 -5.53 -0.98 -7.08
N THR A 73 -6.33 -0.81 -6.04
CA THR A 73 -5.88 -0.31 -4.73
C THR A 73 -5.91 -1.36 -3.63
N GLY A 74 -6.71 -2.43 -3.81
CA GLY A 74 -6.80 -3.53 -2.86
C GLY A 74 -7.13 -4.85 -3.55
N ASN A 75 -6.57 -5.92 -3.02
CA ASN A 75 -6.75 -7.30 -3.47
C ASN A 75 -6.55 -8.27 -2.30
N ASP A 76 -6.46 -9.58 -2.60
CA ASP A 76 -6.35 -10.65 -1.61
C ASP A 76 -4.91 -11.00 -1.20
N GLU A 77 -3.91 -10.18 -1.51
CA GLU A 77 -2.49 -10.49 -1.28
C GLU A 77 -2.17 -10.81 0.18
N SER A 78 -2.69 -10.02 1.11
CA SER A 78 -2.49 -10.26 2.55
C SER A 78 -3.49 -11.23 3.16
N GLY A 79 -4.56 -11.60 2.45
CA GLY A 79 -5.70 -12.37 2.98
C GLY A 79 -6.71 -11.53 3.77
N ASN A 80 -6.51 -10.21 3.87
CA ASN A 80 -7.46 -9.33 4.55
C ASN A 80 -8.69 -9.00 3.68
N ILE A 81 -8.50 -8.92 2.38
CA ILE A 81 -9.57 -8.72 1.39
C ILE A 81 -9.83 -10.08 0.72
N TYR A 82 -11.07 -10.49 0.61
CA TYR A 82 -11.42 -11.83 0.14
C TYR A 82 -12.35 -11.81 -1.05
N LYS A 83 -11.94 -12.46 -2.15
CA LYS A 83 -12.72 -12.65 -3.39
C LYS A 83 -13.27 -11.34 -3.97
N GLN A 84 -12.48 -10.28 -3.90
CA GLN A 84 -12.76 -8.99 -4.51
C GLN A 84 -11.48 -8.25 -4.83
N VAL A 85 -11.55 -7.39 -5.83
CA VAL A 85 -10.52 -6.43 -6.20
C VAL A 85 -11.12 -5.04 -6.07
N ILE A 86 -10.44 -4.15 -5.36
CA ILE A 86 -10.87 -2.76 -5.23
C ILE A 86 -10.23 -1.96 -6.35
N VAL A 87 -11.05 -1.26 -7.11
CA VAL A 87 -10.61 -0.35 -8.17
C VAL A 87 -10.96 1.09 -7.82
N GLN A 88 -10.09 2.02 -8.18
CA GLN A 88 -10.21 3.44 -7.90
C GLN A 88 -9.85 4.27 -9.12
N ASP A 89 -10.62 5.33 -9.36
CA ASP A 89 -10.27 6.44 -10.24
C ASP A 89 -10.23 7.77 -9.46
N GLU A 90 -10.08 8.89 -10.13
CA GLU A 90 -10.07 10.21 -9.48
C GLU A 90 -11.40 10.55 -8.79
N THR A 91 -12.50 9.97 -9.23
CA THR A 91 -13.87 10.31 -8.82
C THR A 91 -14.39 9.45 -7.67
N GLY A 92 -13.84 8.24 -7.50
CA GLY A 92 -14.31 7.32 -6.47
C GLY A 92 -13.61 5.96 -6.52
N ALA A 93 -14.13 5.01 -5.75
CA ALA A 93 -13.65 3.64 -5.73
C ALA A 93 -14.81 2.65 -5.52
N MET A 94 -14.66 1.41 -5.99
CA MET A 94 -15.65 0.36 -5.75
C MET A 94 -15.04 -1.04 -5.87
N PRO A 95 -15.62 -2.06 -5.21
CA PRO A 95 -15.17 -3.44 -5.34
C PRO A 95 -15.75 -4.10 -6.61
N ILE A 96 -14.92 -4.94 -7.22
CA ILE A 96 -15.34 -5.93 -8.23
C ILE A 96 -15.30 -7.29 -7.55
N GLN A 97 -16.42 -7.95 -7.43
CA GLN A 97 -16.53 -9.28 -6.84
C GLN A 97 -16.03 -10.33 -7.84
N VAL A 98 -15.09 -11.18 -7.43
CA VAL A 98 -14.50 -12.21 -8.29
C VAL A 98 -14.44 -13.55 -7.56
N ASP A 99 -14.81 -14.65 -8.25
CA ASP A 99 -14.77 -15.99 -7.66
C ASP A 99 -13.44 -16.68 -7.96
N GLU A 100 -12.38 -16.12 -7.36
CA GLU A 100 -11.02 -16.68 -7.43
C GLU A 100 -10.29 -16.37 -6.12
N ASN A 101 -9.29 -17.19 -5.81
CA ASN A 101 -8.35 -16.95 -4.72
C ASN A 101 -6.98 -16.60 -5.33
N ASN A 102 -6.19 -15.83 -4.58
CA ASN A 102 -4.87 -15.35 -5.02
C ASN A 102 -4.92 -14.53 -6.33
N VAL A 103 -5.99 -13.73 -6.47
CA VAL A 103 -6.16 -12.80 -7.60
C VAL A 103 -4.97 -11.84 -7.69
N SER A 104 -4.36 -11.52 -6.56
CA SER A 104 -3.13 -10.71 -6.42
C SER A 104 -1.95 -11.22 -7.26
N ASN A 105 -1.87 -12.53 -7.55
CA ASN A 105 -0.84 -13.07 -8.44
C ASN A 105 -0.95 -12.53 -9.88
N PHE A 106 -2.13 -12.12 -10.28
CA PHE A 106 -2.44 -11.66 -11.63
C PHE A 106 -2.71 -10.16 -11.69
N TYR A 107 -3.31 -9.62 -10.63
CA TYR A 107 -3.80 -8.24 -10.54
C TYR A 107 -3.26 -7.58 -9.27
N ARG A 108 -2.06 -7.01 -9.38
CA ARG A 108 -1.35 -6.41 -8.27
C ARG A 108 -1.86 -5.01 -7.96
N ARG A 109 -1.65 -4.55 -6.73
CA ARG A 109 -1.89 -3.17 -6.33
C ARG A 109 -1.05 -2.20 -7.20
N GLY A 110 -1.65 -1.07 -7.61
CA GLY A 110 -1.06 -0.11 -8.53
C GLY A 110 -1.18 -0.47 -10.01
N GLN A 111 -1.81 -1.60 -10.36
CA GLN A 111 -2.07 -1.97 -11.75
C GLN A 111 -3.17 -1.08 -12.34
N GLU A 112 -2.88 -0.40 -13.44
CA GLU A 112 -3.89 0.24 -14.27
C GLU A 112 -4.70 -0.82 -15.00
N VAL A 113 -6.02 -0.67 -14.97
CA VAL A 113 -6.95 -1.58 -15.63
C VAL A 113 -8.03 -0.82 -16.39
N PHE A 114 -8.44 -1.41 -17.51
CA PHE A 114 -9.63 -1.02 -18.25
C PHE A 114 -10.68 -2.11 -18.06
N VAL A 115 -11.84 -1.72 -17.57
CA VAL A 115 -12.93 -2.66 -17.25
C VAL A 115 -14.07 -2.47 -18.23
N ASN A 116 -14.31 -3.49 -19.06
CA ASN A 116 -15.51 -3.55 -19.90
C ASN A 116 -16.70 -3.95 -19.03
N LEU A 117 -17.59 -3.01 -18.78
CA LEU A 117 -18.69 -3.17 -17.83
C LEU A 117 -19.92 -3.86 -18.43
N LYS A 118 -20.05 -3.93 -19.75
CA LYS A 118 -21.24 -4.51 -20.42
C LYS A 118 -21.45 -5.98 -19.99
N GLY A 119 -22.66 -6.28 -19.52
CA GLY A 119 -23.04 -7.60 -19.01
C GLY A 119 -22.60 -7.88 -17.57
N MET A 120 -21.91 -6.94 -16.92
CA MET A 120 -21.76 -6.94 -15.46
C MET A 120 -23.02 -6.32 -14.83
N CYS A 121 -23.12 -6.39 -13.52
CA CYS A 121 -24.18 -5.69 -12.79
C CYS A 121 -23.61 -4.89 -11.62
N VAL A 122 -24.35 -3.83 -11.26
CA VAL A 122 -24.17 -3.16 -9.97
C VAL A 122 -25.23 -3.69 -9.02
N SER A 123 -24.78 -4.17 -7.87
CA SER A 123 -25.62 -4.57 -6.75
C SER A 123 -25.19 -3.83 -5.49
N VAL A 124 -25.94 -4.01 -4.40
CA VAL A 124 -25.66 -3.38 -3.11
C VAL A 124 -25.39 -4.47 -2.07
N TYR A 125 -24.36 -4.29 -1.27
CA TYR A 125 -24.09 -5.11 -0.10
C TYR A 125 -23.69 -4.22 1.07
N GLY A 126 -24.38 -4.36 2.20
CA GLY A 126 -24.14 -3.51 3.37
C GLY A 126 -24.33 -2.01 3.10
N ASP A 127 -25.30 -1.67 2.25
CA ASP A 127 -25.65 -0.32 1.78
C ASP A 127 -24.67 0.30 0.76
N GLU A 128 -23.65 -0.46 0.31
CA GLU A 128 -22.66 0.04 -0.62
C GLU A 128 -22.66 -0.71 -1.96
N GLN A 129 -22.50 0.05 -3.04
CA GLN A 129 -22.50 -0.48 -4.40
C GLN A 129 -21.24 -1.29 -4.70
N GLN A 130 -21.43 -2.38 -5.43
CA GLN A 130 -20.36 -3.25 -5.91
C GLN A 130 -20.64 -3.76 -7.32
N LEU A 131 -19.58 -4.04 -8.07
CA LEU A 131 -19.67 -4.74 -9.36
C LEU A 131 -19.71 -6.26 -9.15
N GLY A 132 -20.61 -6.91 -9.84
CA GLY A 132 -20.79 -8.36 -9.79
C GLY A 132 -21.25 -8.93 -11.12
N TRP A 133 -21.66 -10.19 -11.07
CA TRP A 133 -22.17 -10.98 -12.19
C TRP A 133 -23.65 -11.29 -11.97
N LEU A 134 -24.49 -11.04 -12.97
CA LEU A 134 -25.92 -11.34 -12.87
C LEU A 134 -26.23 -12.67 -13.59
N ALA A 135 -26.80 -13.62 -12.89
CA ALA A 135 -27.29 -14.87 -13.47
C ALA A 135 -28.64 -15.25 -12.85
N GLY A 136 -29.65 -15.47 -13.71
CA GLY A 136 -30.99 -15.85 -13.26
C GLY A 136 -31.64 -14.83 -12.30
N GLY A 137 -31.32 -13.53 -12.43
CA GLY A 137 -31.83 -12.47 -11.56
C GLY A 137 -31.13 -12.34 -10.20
N THR A 138 -30.11 -13.15 -9.95
CA THR A 138 -29.32 -13.13 -8.71
C THR A 138 -27.90 -12.64 -8.98
N THR A 139 -27.37 -11.83 -8.07
CA THR A 139 -25.98 -11.36 -8.14
C THR A 139 -25.02 -12.41 -7.59
N TYR A 140 -23.96 -12.66 -8.34
CA TYR A 140 -22.86 -13.55 -7.99
C TYR A 140 -21.52 -12.81 -8.13
N ARG A 141 -20.44 -13.43 -7.63
CA ARG A 141 -19.09 -13.05 -8.02
C ARG A 141 -18.85 -13.39 -9.50
N LEU A 142 -18.04 -12.56 -10.18
CA LEU A 142 -17.64 -12.89 -11.55
C LEU A 142 -16.83 -14.20 -11.55
N PRO A 143 -17.15 -15.16 -12.43
CA PRO A 143 -16.23 -16.24 -12.73
C PRO A 143 -14.87 -15.67 -13.15
N PHE A 144 -13.76 -16.28 -12.75
CA PHE A 144 -12.43 -15.70 -13.01
C PHE A 144 -12.14 -15.50 -14.51
N THR A 145 -12.61 -16.39 -15.35
CA THR A 145 -12.50 -16.25 -16.81
C THR A 145 -13.22 -15.01 -17.34
N GLU A 146 -14.41 -14.70 -16.82
CA GLU A 146 -15.16 -13.48 -17.16
C GLU A 146 -14.46 -12.24 -16.60
N PHE A 147 -13.91 -12.34 -15.40
CA PHE A 147 -13.13 -11.26 -14.80
C PHE A 147 -11.91 -10.92 -15.67
N GLN A 148 -11.11 -11.94 -16.07
CA GLN A 148 -9.94 -11.73 -16.91
C GLN A 148 -10.29 -11.17 -18.32
N ALA A 149 -11.39 -11.59 -18.90
CA ALA A 149 -11.84 -11.09 -20.21
C ALA A 149 -12.27 -9.60 -20.17
N ARG A 150 -12.78 -9.14 -19.03
CA ARG A 150 -13.33 -7.79 -18.86
C ARG A 150 -12.37 -6.82 -18.22
N VAL A 151 -11.50 -7.27 -17.32
CA VAL A 151 -10.53 -6.45 -16.59
C VAL A 151 -9.16 -6.60 -17.26
N GLN A 152 -8.89 -5.74 -18.22
CA GLN A 152 -7.65 -5.76 -19.00
C GLN A 152 -6.61 -4.82 -18.41
N LYS A 153 -5.38 -5.29 -18.32
CA LYS A 153 -4.25 -4.56 -17.72
C LYS A 153 -3.60 -3.62 -18.72
N ASN A 154 -3.12 -2.47 -18.23
CA ASN A 154 -2.26 -1.55 -18.98
C ASN A 154 -1.06 -1.14 -18.13
N GLY A 155 0.14 -1.13 -18.70
CA GLY A 155 1.37 -0.79 -17.99
C GLY A 155 1.75 -1.75 -16.86
N TRP A 156 2.80 -1.41 -16.14
CA TRP A 156 3.26 -2.16 -14.98
C TRP A 156 2.54 -1.73 -13.68
N PRO A 157 2.37 -2.66 -12.71
CA PRO A 157 1.75 -2.36 -11.41
C PRO A 157 2.75 -1.66 -10.48
N TYR A 158 2.81 -0.35 -10.50
CA TYR A 158 3.55 0.43 -9.52
C TYR A 158 2.61 0.92 -8.43
N VAL A 159 2.98 0.70 -7.17
CA VAL A 159 2.16 1.11 -6.02
C VAL A 159 1.91 2.62 -6.03
N ASP A 160 2.91 3.38 -6.47
CA ASP A 160 2.85 4.85 -6.56
C ASP A 160 1.94 5.37 -7.69
N ASN A 161 1.35 4.50 -8.51
CA ASN A 161 0.35 4.90 -9.49
C ASN A 161 -0.95 5.45 -8.84
N VAL A 162 -1.17 5.14 -7.57
CA VAL A 162 -2.30 5.68 -6.80
C VAL A 162 -1.81 6.25 -5.49
N GLU A 163 -1.86 7.57 -5.38
CA GLU A 163 -1.58 8.25 -4.12
C GLU A 163 -2.78 8.13 -3.18
N PRO A 164 -2.59 7.66 -1.92
CA PRO A 164 -3.67 7.62 -0.94
C PRO A 164 -4.17 9.02 -0.61
N GLU A 165 -5.48 9.18 -0.43
CA GLU A 165 -6.04 10.46 0.05
C GLU A 165 -5.68 10.65 1.53
N ARG A 166 -4.96 11.73 1.86
CA ARG A 166 -4.48 12.00 3.23
C ARG A 166 -5.62 12.47 4.13
N ILE A 167 -5.74 11.85 5.29
CA ILE A 167 -6.75 12.12 6.31
C ILE A 167 -6.04 12.41 7.64
N THR A 168 -6.10 13.64 8.10
CA THR A 168 -5.61 14.08 9.42
C THR A 168 -6.74 14.28 10.42
N ASP A 169 -7.98 14.36 9.95
CA ASP A 169 -9.21 14.44 10.74
C ASP A 169 -10.21 13.45 10.18
N MET A 170 -10.46 12.38 10.92
CA MET A 170 -11.35 11.29 10.48
C MET A 170 -12.82 11.73 10.32
N SER A 171 -13.24 12.85 10.92
CA SER A 171 -14.60 13.36 10.73
C SER A 171 -14.87 13.77 9.29
N THR A 172 -13.84 14.14 8.54
CA THR A 172 -13.94 14.63 7.17
C THR A 172 -14.42 13.56 6.18
N VAL A 173 -14.27 12.27 6.49
CA VAL A 173 -14.74 11.18 5.60
C VAL A 173 -16.26 11.24 5.37
N ASN A 174 -17.00 11.85 6.29
CA ASN A 174 -18.45 12.01 6.17
C ASN A 174 -18.88 13.15 5.24
N LEU A 175 -17.96 14.03 4.83
CA LEU A 175 -18.28 15.15 3.95
C LEU A 175 -18.64 14.71 2.53
N ASN A 176 -18.09 13.58 2.09
CA ASN A 176 -18.42 12.99 0.79
C ASN A 176 -18.39 11.47 0.84
N VAL A 177 -19.41 10.87 1.41
CA VAL A 177 -19.52 9.41 1.62
C VAL A 177 -19.34 8.63 0.32
N THR A 178 -19.99 9.06 -0.76
CA THR A 178 -19.94 8.36 -2.05
C THR A 178 -18.53 8.30 -2.64
N LYS A 179 -17.78 9.40 -2.51
CA LYS A 179 -16.38 9.47 -2.97
C LYS A 179 -15.47 8.62 -2.08
N MET A 180 -15.69 8.71 -0.76
CA MET A 180 -14.77 8.11 0.22
C MET A 180 -14.95 6.61 0.38
N THR A 181 -16.13 6.06 0.08
CA THR A 181 -16.38 4.62 0.19
C THR A 181 -15.48 3.82 -0.77
N TYR A 182 -14.73 2.87 -0.22
CA TYR A 182 -13.69 2.03 -0.84
C TYR A 182 -12.43 2.78 -1.30
N ARG A 183 -12.31 4.07 -1.00
CA ARG A 183 -11.12 4.84 -1.37
C ARG A 183 -9.90 4.39 -0.57
N LEU A 184 -8.75 4.40 -1.23
CA LEU A 184 -7.46 4.26 -0.57
C LEU A 184 -7.15 5.55 0.16
N VAL A 185 -6.97 5.48 1.47
CA VAL A 185 -6.68 6.62 2.35
C VAL A 185 -5.43 6.38 3.17
N GLN A 186 -4.76 7.46 3.53
CA GLN A 186 -3.66 7.48 4.49
C GLN A 186 -4.08 8.30 5.69
N MET A 187 -4.23 7.65 6.85
CA MET A 187 -4.58 8.27 8.11
C MET A 187 -3.30 8.53 8.90
N GLU A 188 -3.02 9.80 9.17
CA GLU A 188 -1.80 10.26 9.83
C GLU A 188 -2.09 10.72 11.27
N GLY A 189 -1.12 10.56 12.16
CA GLY A 189 -1.27 10.95 13.56
C GLY A 189 -2.30 10.10 14.32
N VAL A 190 -2.43 8.83 13.94
CA VAL A 190 -3.44 7.93 14.51
C VAL A 190 -2.81 6.91 15.46
N HIS A 191 -3.61 6.40 16.39
CA HIS A 191 -3.20 5.35 17.33
C HIS A 191 -4.28 4.28 17.48
N PHE A 192 -3.85 3.05 17.73
CA PHE A 192 -4.77 1.97 18.10
C PHE A 192 -5.13 2.07 19.58
N GLU A 193 -6.42 2.03 19.91
CA GLU A 193 -6.90 2.09 21.32
C GLU A 193 -6.33 0.98 22.19
N ASN A 194 -6.10 -0.22 21.60
CA ASN A 194 -5.54 -1.38 22.27
C ASN A 194 -4.11 -1.70 21.76
N GLY A 195 -3.34 -0.67 21.38
CA GLY A 195 -1.95 -0.85 20.99
C GLY A 195 -1.14 -1.61 22.04
N GLY A 196 -0.27 -2.52 21.63
CA GLY A 196 0.52 -3.36 22.55
C GLY A 196 -0.25 -4.44 23.32
N LYS A 197 -1.59 -4.42 23.32
CA LYS A 197 -2.42 -5.32 24.12
C LYS A 197 -3.14 -6.38 23.28
N ASN A 198 -3.69 -5.97 22.13
CA ASN A 198 -4.43 -6.84 21.24
C ASN A 198 -3.62 -7.16 19.98
N THR A 199 -4.04 -8.19 19.26
CA THR A 199 -3.57 -8.50 17.90
C THR A 199 -4.54 -7.93 16.88
N PHE A 200 -4.12 -7.81 15.60
CA PHE A 200 -5.00 -7.35 14.54
C PHE A 200 -6.26 -8.21 14.39
N ALA A 201 -6.14 -9.53 14.58
CA ALA A 201 -7.28 -10.45 14.71
C ALA A 201 -6.88 -11.72 15.46
N LYS A 202 -7.86 -12.41 16.03
CA LYS A 202 -7.66 -13.68 16.73
C LYS A 202 -7.77 -14.84 15.75
N VAL A 203 -6.65 -15.44 15.38
CA VAL A 203 -6.58 -16.53 14.39
C VAL A 203 -7.37 -17.76 14.86
N GLU A 204 -7.37 -18.04 16.17
CA GLU A 204 -7.98 -19.22 16.76
C GLU A 204 -9.51 -19.22 16.64
N THR A 205 -10.14 -18.06 16.73
CA THR A 205 -11.60 -17.92 16.66
C THR A 205 -12.14 -17.92 15.25
N LYS A 206 -11.27 -17.66 14.25
CA LYS A 206 -11.64 -17.44 12.84
C LYS A 206 -12.63 -16.28 12.63
N GLU A 207 -12.71 -15.39 13.60
CA GLU A 207 -13.52 -14.18 13.54
C GLU A 207 -12.68 -13.00 13.01
N TYR A 208 -13.35 -11.98 12.52
CA TYR A 208 -12.70 -10.73 12.21
C TYR A 208 -12.23 -10.04 13.48
N GLY A 209 -11.03 -9.45 13.43
CA GLY A 209 -10.61 -8.45 14.41
C GLY A 209 -11.30 -7.12 14.12
N GLU A 210 -11.75 -6.46 15.15
CA GLU A 210 -12.39 -5.15 15.10
C GLU A 210 -11.72 -4.27 16.15
N GLU A 211 -10.77 -3.44 15.73
CA GLU A 211 -9.96 -2.62 16.61
C GLU A 211 -10.16 -1.13 16.29
N ASN A 212 -10.29 -0.33 17.32
CA ASN A 212 -10.51 1.11 17.17
C ASN A 212 -9.19 1.82 16.84
N LEU A 213 -9.19 2.56 15.73
CA LEU A 213 -8.15 3.51 15.36
C LEU A 213 -8.67 4.92 15.67
N LYS A 214 -7.89 5.71 16.41
CA LYS A 214 -8.26 7.06 16.86
C LYS A 214 -7.32 8.10 16.27
N ASP A 215 -7.87 9.25 15.91
CA ASP A 215 -7.08 10.43 15.53
C ASP A 215 -6.84 11.36 16.74
N ALA A 216 -6.06 12.42 16.54
CA ALA A 216 -5.76 13.41 17.56
C ALA A 216 -7.00 14.20 18.04
N HIS A 217 -8.10 14.18 17.30
CA HIS A 217 -9.35 14.86 17.64
C HIS A 217 -10.33 13.95 18.40
N GLY A 218 -9.95 12.68 18.62
CA GLY A 218 -10.78 11.68 19.29
C GLY A 218 -11.83 11.03 18.39
N ASN A 219 -11.79 11.26 17.07
CA ASN A 219 -12.61 10.52 16.14
C ASN A 219 -12.13 9.08 16.03
N VAL A 220 -13.05 8.16 15.74
CA VAL A 220 -12.77 6.73 15.73
C VAL A 220 -13.21 6.12 14.40
N ILE A 221 -12.35 5.31 13.80
CA ILE A 221 -12.67 4.41 12.71
C ILE A 221 -12.26 3.00 13.10
N MET A 222 -13.14 2.03 12.87
CA MET A 222 -12.85 0.62 13.13
C MET A 222 -11.88 0.09 12.07
N VAL A 223 -10.77 -0.48 12.48
CA VAL A 223 -9.92 -1.32 11.63
C VAL A 223 -10.47 -2.74 11.67
N ARG A 224 -10.91 -3.23 10.51
CA ARG A 224 -11.45 -4.57 10.37
C ARG A 224 -10.43 -5.48 9.70
N THR A 225 -9.97 -6.49 10.42
CA THR A 225 -8.94 -7.43 9.96
C THR A 225 -9.48 -8.85 9.93
N SER A 226 -9.31 -9.52 8.80
CA SER A 226 -9.62 -10.94 8.65
C SER A 226 -8.66 -11.79 9.49
N SER A 227 -9.15 -12.82 10.16
CA SER A 227 -8.30 -13.81 10.84
C SER A 227 -7.41 -14.62 9.87
N TYR A 228 -7.66 -14.52 8.56
CA TYR A 228 -6.83 -15.11 7.51
C TYR A 228 -5.76 -14.14 6.96
N ALA A 229 -5.74 -12.89 7.43
CA ALA A 229 -4.69 -11.96 7.03
C ALA A 229 -3.33 -12.46 7.53
N SER A 230 -2.30 -12.29 6.70
CA SER A 230 -0.93 -12.74 7.03
C SER A 230 -0.37 -12.13 8.31
N PHE A 231 -0.88 -10.96 8.68
CA PHE A 231 -0.51 -10.21 9.89
C PHE A 231 -1.55 -10.30 11.03
N ALA A 232 -2.57 -11.14 10.90
CA ALA A 232 -3.68 -11.22 11.86
C ALA A 232 -3.21 -11.43 13.31
N ALA A 233 -2.22 -12.29 13.54
CA ALA A 233 -1.69 -12.62 14.87
C ALA A 233 -0.65 -11.61 15.39
N GLU A 234 -0.26 -10.61 14.60
CA GLU A 234 0.69 -9.59 15.03
C GLU A 234 0.03 -8.66 16.05
N THR A 235 0.80 -8.24 17.05
CA THR A 235 0.34 -7.26 18.04
C THR A 235 0.16 -5.90 17.38
N LEU A 236 -0.90 -5.19 17.74
CA LEU A 236 -1.14 -3.82 17.32
C LEU A 236 0.00 -2.92 17.79
N PRO A 237 0.51 -2.02 16.93
CA PRO A 237 1.59 -1.12 17.33
C PRO A 237 1.14 -0.16 18.43
N VAL A 238 2.07 0.21 19.29
CA VAL A 238 1.90 1.19 20.36
C VAL A 238 2.27 2.58 19.82
N GLY A 239 1.59 3.60 20.31
CA GLY A 239 1.90 4.98 20.03
C GLY A 239 1.16 5.54 18.83
N THR A 240 1.67 6.65 18.30
CA THR A 240 1.07 7.41 17.21
C THR A 240 1.84 7.15 15.93
N GLY A 241 1.12 6.92 14.82
CA GLY A 241 1.74 6.60 13.55
C GLY A 241 0.82 6.83 12.36
N THR A 242 1.08 6.11 11.28
CA THR A 242 0.34 6.22 10.00
C THR A 242 -0.22 4.87 9.59
N VAL A 243 -1.46 4.88 9.12
CA VAL A 243 -2.15 3.70 8.58
C VAL A 243 -2.70 4.01 7.19
N VAL A 244 -2.28 3.25 6.18
CA VAL A 244 -2.88 3.26 4.85
C VAL A 244 -3.89 2.12 4.75
N GLY A 245 -5.09 2.42 4.21
CA GLY A 245 -6.13 1.41 4.10
C GLY A 245 -7.23 1.76 3.11
N ILE A 246 -8.04 0.76 2.81
CA ILE A 246 -9.28 0.92 2.06
C ILE A 246 -10.39 1.29 3.02
N LEU A 247 -11.00 2.45 2.80
CA LEU A 247 -12.06 2.96 3.66
C LEU A 247 -13.41 2.32 3.27
N GLY A 248 -13.66 1.10 3.73
CA GLY A 248 -14.94 0.42 3.53
C GLY A 248 -16.06 1.00 4.40
N ARG A 249 -17.30 0.70 4.02
CA ARG A 249 -18.49 1.06 4.79
C ARG A 249 -19.48 -0.08 4.78
N PHE A 250 -20.05 -0.41 5.93
CA PHE A 250 -21.03 -1.48 6.07
C PHE A 250 -22.17 -1.04 6.98
N LYS A 251 -23.39 -1.01 6.45
CA LYS A 251 -24.61 -0.57 7.17
C LYS A 251 -24.39 0.77 7.88
N GLY A 252 -23.78 1.73 7.17
CA GLY A 252 -23.50 3.06 7.68
C GLY A 252 -22.23 3.19 8.53
N THR A 253 -21.58 2.10 8.94
CA THR A 253 -20.38 2.12 9.78
C THR A 253 -19.11 2.06 8.92
N TRP A 254 -18.20 3.00 9.15
CA TRP A 254 -16.89 3.01 8.50
C TRP A 254 -15.98 1.89 9.04
N GLN A 255 -15.29 1.24 8.12
CA GLN A 255 -14.35 0.16 8.40
C GLN A 255 -13.09 0.36 7.56
N LEU A 256 -11.93 0.45 8.19
CA LEU A 256 -10.67 0.52 7.47
C LEU A 256 -10.14 -0.90 7.27
N MET A 257 -9.93 -1.30 6.03
CA MET A 257 -9.31 -2.56 5.65
C MET A 257 -7.87 -2.31 5.24
N ILE A 258 -6.90 -2.86 5.95
CA ILE A 258 -5.47 -2.69 5.68
C ILE A 258 -5.06 -3.69 4.59
N PRO A 259 -4.56 -3.24 3.41
CA PRO A 259 -4.19 -4.15 2.32
C PRO A 259 -2.92 -4.94 2.59
N SER A 260 -1.95 -4.37 3.30
CA SER A 260 -0.67 -5.00 3.64
C SER A 260 -0.20 -4.60 5.03
N ARG A 261 0.60 -5.45 5.69
CA ARG A 261 1.22 -5.09 6.97
C ARG A 261 2.12 -3.85 6.85
N SER A 262 2.78 -3.68 5.72
CA SER A 262 3.62 -2.51 5.44
C SER A 262 2.86 -1.19 5.36
N ASP A 263 1.53 -1.24 5.26
CA ASP A 263 0.65 -0.07 5.28
C ASP A 263 0.40 0.48 6.71
N VAL A 264 1.05 -0.11 7.73
CA VAL A 264 1.01 0.34 9.14
C VAL A 264 2.44 0.63 9.57
N PHE A 265 2.78 1.91 9.70
CA PHE A 265 4.17 2.35 9.88
C PHE A 265 4.30 3.65 10.68
N GLY A 266 5.54 3.97 11.09
CA GLY A 266 5.86 5.23 11.75
C GLY A 266 5.31 5.35 13.18
N PHE A 267 4.95 4.24 13.84
CA PHE A 267 4.49 4.25 15.22
C PHE A 267 5.67 4.48 16.16
N ASP A 268 5.55 5.46 17.06
CA ASP A 268 6.60 5.93 17.96
C ASP A 268 6.78 5.08 19.22
N GLY A 269 5.89 4.15 19.49
CA GLY A 269 5.96 3.28 20.67
C GLY A 269 5.51 3.94 21.97
N VAL A 270 5.04 5.20 21.93
CA VAL A 270 4.63 5.97 23.11
C VAL A 270 3.11 5.90 23.30
N GLU A 271 2.62 5.46 24.47
CA GLU A 271 1.19 5.40 24.75
C GLU A 271 0.54 6.79 24.67
N PRO A 272 -0.59 6.94 23.95
CA PRO A 272 -1.29 8.22 23.86
C PRO A 272 -1.78 8.69 25.23
N GLY A 273 -1.39 9.88 25.64
CA GLY A 273 -1.73 10.47 26.93
C GLY A 273 -0.60 10.42 27.98
N GLU A 274 0.51 9.75 27.70
CA GLU A 274 1.69 9.77 28.57
C GLU A 274 2.69 10.89 28.22
N GLY A 275 2.36 11.74 27.27
CA GLY A 275 3.25 12.79 26.70
C GLY A 275 3.42 14.05 27.56
N ASP A 276 3.07 14.06 28.86
CA ASP A 276 3.40 15.18 29.74
C ASP A 276 3.72 14.70 31.18
N GLY A 277 4.86 14.09 31.34
CA GLY A 277 5.37 13.67 32.63
C GLY A 277 6.35 12.52 32.51
N GLY A 278 7.62 12.85 32.36
CA GLY A 278 8.71 11.89 32.21
C GLY A 278 8.53 10.62 33.01
N SER A 279 8.34 9.52 32.33
CA SER A 279 8.49 8.18 32.89
C SER A 279 9.25 7.31 31.90
N GLU A 280 10.35 6.83 32.36
CA GLU A 280 11.29 5.95 31.69
C GLU A 280 10.58 4.64 31.25
N SER A 281 10.25 4.50 29.97
CA SER A 281 10.23 3.20 29.31
C SER A 281 11.52 3.05 28.55
N GLY A 282 12.22 1.96 28.77
CA GLY A 282 13.65 1.78 28.53
C GLY A 282 14.18 1.81 27.09
N GLU A 283 13.59 2.57 26.17
CA GLU A 283 14.21 2.93 24.91
C GLU A 283 14.32 4.45 24.83
N THR A 284 15.48 4.96 25.12
CA THR A 284 15.80 6.37 24.89
C THR A 284 16.09 6.56 23.41
N VAL A 285 15.31 7.42 22.72
CA VAL A 285 15.67 7.86 21.37
C VAL A 285 16.94 8.67 21.48
N LEU A 286 18.08 8.07 21.18
CA LEU A 286 19.40 8.71 21.25
C LEU A 286 19.59 9.74 20.14
N PHE A 287 18.93 9.53 19.01
CA PHE A 287 19.01 10.41 17.86
C PHE A 287 17.77 10.28 16.98
N SER A 288 17.22 11.40 16.52
CA SER A 288 16.14 11.45 15.53
C SER A 288 16.39 12.61 14.56
N GLU A 289 16.24 12.37 13.28
CA GLU A 289 16.38 13.38 12.22
C GLU A 289 15.44 13.08 11.05
N THR A 290 14.50 13.97 10.78
CA THR A 290 13.54 13.83 9.66
C THR A 290 14.02 14.52 8.39
N PHE A 291 15.17 15.19 8.41
CA PHE A 291 15.71 15.97 7.30
C PHE A 291 14.71 16.95 6.68
N LYS A 292 13.89 17.59 7.51
CA LYS A 292 12.95 18.62 7.02
C LYS A 292 13.67 19.64 6.19
N ALA A 293 13.45 19.59 4.88
CA ALA A 293 14.12 20.49 3.96
C ALA A 293 13.53 21.91 4.08
N PRO A 294 14.38 22.96 4.11
CA PRO A 294 13.92 24.32 4.00
C PRO A 294 13.32 24.57 2.62
N ASP A 295 12.46 25.58 2.54
CA ASP A 295 11.99 26.10 1.26
C ASP A 295 13.17 26.53 0.39
N LYS A 296 12.96 26.48 -0.93
CA LYS A 296 13.96 27.00 -1.88
C LYS A 296 14.25 28.47 -1.60
N VAL A 297 15.53 28.81 -1.47
CA VAL A 297 15.98 30.18 -1.36
C VAL A 297 16.33 30.69 -2.77
N ASN A 298 15.67 31.71 -3.25
CA ASN A 298 15.82 32.28 -4.59
C ASN A 298 15.66 31.23 -5.73
N GLY A 299 14.77 30.26 -5.52
CA GLY A 299 14.50 29.21 -6.50
C GLY A 299 15.51 28.05 -6.52
N ASN A 300 16.57 28.12 -5.70
CA ASN A 300 17.59 27.07 -5.59
C ASN A 300 17.40 26.25 -4.32
N TRP A 301 17.74 24.96 -4.41
CA TRP A 301 17.84 24.12 -3.24
C TRP A 301 19.01 24.56 -2.36
N VAL A 302 18.80 24.59 -1.05
CA VAL A 302 19.86 24.92 -0.08
C VAL A 302 20.81 23.71 0.02
N SER A 303 22.13 23.98 0.02
CA SER A 303 23.09 22.91 0.24
C SER A 303 22.95 22.36 1.68
N VAL A 304 23.20 21.06 1.85
CA VAL A 304 23.14 20.44 3.18
C VAL A 304 24.17 21.11 4.13
N ASP A 305 25.34 21.50 3.62
CA ASP A 305 26.38 22.16 4.41
C ASP A 305 25.92 23.54 4.92
N GLU A 306 25.27 24.34 4.09
CA GLU A 306 24.71 25.63 4.53
C GLU A 306 23.54 25.45 5.48
N TRP A 307 22.65 24.52 5.16
CA TRP A 307 21.54 24.17 6.02
C TRP A 307 22.00 23.64 7.37
N TRP A 308 22.96 22.72 7.37
CA TRP A 308 23.56 22.17 8.59
C TRP A 308 24.21 23.22 9.47
N LYS A 309 24.95 24.15 8.90
CA LYS A 309 25.62 25.25 9.63
C LYS A 309 24.65 26.35 10.07
N ALA A 310 23.65 26.65 9.28
CA ALA A 310 22.69 27.72 9.57
C ALA A 310 21.62 27.29 10.58
N SER A 311 21.40 26.01 10.73
CA SER A 311 20.21 25.50 11.40
C SER A 311 20.39 25.16 12.87
N ALA A 312 21.35 25.76 13.54
CA ALA A 312 21.39 25.68 15.00
C ALA A 312 20.03 25.99 15.67
N SER A 313 19.02 26.32 14.88
CA SER A 313 17.73 26.69 15.42
C SER A 313 16.49 26.00 14.90
N ASN A 314 16.43 25.41 13.71
CA ASN A 314 15.08 24.97 13.24
C ASN A 314 15.00 23.94 12.10
N THR A 315 16.08 23.37 11.61
CA THR A 315 16.03 22.53 10.40
C THR A 315 16.21 21.04 10.68
N PHE A 316 16.85 20.69 11.76
CA PHE A 316 16.98 19.31 12.24
C PHE A 316 16.11 19.09 13.47
N ASP A 317 15.52 17.92 13.61
CA ASP A 317 14.73 17.56 14.78
C ASP A 317 15.57 17.53 16.05
N ASN A 318 16.87 17.21 15.90
CA ASN A 318 17.83 17.30 16.98
C ASN A 318 18.63 18.60 16.87
N PRO A 319 18.31 19.62 17.70
CA PRO A 319 18.99 20.94 17.65
C PRO A 319 20.48 20.88 18.03
N ASN A 320 20.93 19.80 18.67
CA ASN A 320 22.34 19.61 19.05
C ASN A 320 23.12 18.79 18.04
N SER A 321 22.58 18.56 16.86
CA SER A 321 23.05 17.71 15.79
C SER A 321 24.30 16.88 16.10
N MET A 322 24.16 15.57 16.21
CA MET A 322 25.24 14.63 16.47
C MET A 322 25.97 14.16 15.20
N PHE A 323 25.60 14.71 14.05
CA PHE A 323 26.25 14.40 12.78
C PHE A 323 27.55 15.17 12.60
N ASP A 324 28.55 14.49 12.05
CA ASP A 324 29.81 15.09 11.62
C ASP A 324 30.29 14.37 10.36
N GLY A 325 30.59 15.11 9.32
CA GLY A 325 31.06 14.54 8.06
C GLY A 325 31.27 15.59 6.99
N ASP A 326 31.80 15.18 5.85
CA ASP A 326 31.89 16.03 4.67
C ASP A 326 30.55 16.09 3.96
N LEU A 327 29.88 17.23 4.06
CA LEU A 327 28.56 17.49 3.49
C LEU A 327 28.64 18.27 2.17
N THR A 328 29.84 18.48 1.64
CA THR A 328 30.07 19.20 0.39
C THR A 328 29.42 18.45 -0.79
N GLY A 329 28.59 19.13 -1.56
CA GLY A 329 27.92 18.54 -2.73
C GLY A 329 26.63 17.77 -2.39
N LEU A 330 26.20 17.75 -1.15
CA LEU A 330 24.86 17.30 -0.78
C LEU A 330 23.88 18.47 -0.85
N SER A 331 22.64 18.16 -1.18
CA SER A 331 21.55 19.16 -1.08
C SER A 331 20.33 18.58 -0.38
N ALA A 332 19.78 19.34 0.53
CA ALA A 332 18.49 19.05 1.13
C ALA A 332 17.39 19.37 0.13
N ARG A 333 16.46 18.46 -0.06
CA ARG A 333 15.34 18.62 -0.99
C ARG A 333 14.05 18.18 -0.31
N SER A 334 12.99 18.92 -0.55
CA SER A 334 11.65 18.52 -0.19
C SER A 334 10.90 18.17 -1.47
N ASN A 335 10.48 16.92 -1.59
CA ASN A 335 9.47 16.53 -2.55
C ASN A 335 8.23 16.15 -1.75
N SER A 336 7.12 16.87 -1.93
CA SER A 336 5.84 16.57 -1.28
C SER A 336 5.84 16.55 0.26
N GLY A 337 6.64 17.35 0.91
CA GLY A 337 6.57 17.55 2.37
C GLY A 337 7.58 16.75 3.19
N ASP A 338 8.18 15.70 2.64
CA ASP A 338 9.22 14.96 3.33
C ASP A 338 10.61 15.49 3.01
N GLY A 339 11.46 15.61 4.04
CA GLY A 339 12.86 15.96 3.88
C GLY A 339 13.65 14.79 3.34
N ASN A 340 14.54 15.03 2.39
CA ASN A 340 15.52 14.06 1.94
C ASN A 340 16.85 14.72 1.59
N ILE A 341 17.92 13.94 1.64
CA ILE A 341 19.23 14.38 1.18
C ILE A 341 19.51 13.79 -0.20
N TRP A 342 19.81 14.66 -1.14
CA TRP A 342 20.22 14.27 -2.48
C TRP A 342 21.74 14.16 -2.57
N PHE A 343 22.22 13.06 -3.12
CA PHE A 343 23.62 12.76 -3.35
C PHE A 343 23.98 12.96 -4.83
N GLN A 344 25.09 13.63 -5.10
CA GLN A 344 25.61 13.70 -6.44
C GLN A 344 26.20 12.33 -6.84
N GLY A 345 25.81 11.81 -8.00
CA GLY A 345 26.29 10.53 -8.50
C GLY A 345 27.81 10.48 -8.66
N GLY A 346 28.40 9.34 -8.34
CA GLY A 346 29.84 9.10 -8.48
C GLY A 346 30.71 9.56 -7.29
N THR A 347 30.12 10.05 -6.22
CA THR A 347 30.81 10.47 -4.99
C THR A 347 30.42 9.58 -3.80
N THR A 348 31.35 9.40 -2.88
CA THR A 348 31.10 8.69 -1.61
C THR A 348 30.98 9.72 -0.51
N TYR A 349 29.87 9.68 0.21
CA TYR A 349 29.62 10.54 1.35
C TYR A 349 29.62 9.75 2.65
N LYS A 350 30.01 10.38 3.74
CA LYS A 350 30.02 9.78 5.06
C LYS A 350 29.36 10.73 6.05
N LEU A 351 28.29 10.25 6.65
CA LEU A 351 27.67 10.91 7.80
C LEU A 351 28.04 10.14 9.07
N ILE A 352 28.48 10.85 10.09
CA ILE A 352 28.93 10.27 11.36
C ILE A 352 28.03 10.81 12.45
N ILE A 353 27.34 9.92 13.17
CA ILE A 353 26.60 10.28 14.38
C ILE A 353 27.59 10.25 15.55
N LYS A 354 27.67 11.38 16.26
CA LYS A 354 28.55 11.55 17.44
C LYS A 354 27.76 11.49 18.73
N GLY A 355 28.45 11.23 19.83
CA GLY A 355 27.89 11.30 21.18
C GLY A 355 27.09 10.08 21.61
N ILE A 356 27.09 8.99 20.83
CA ILE A 356 26.51 7.71 21.26
C ILE A 356 27.59 6.93 22.01
N GLU A 357 27.35 6.65 23.28
CA GLU A 357 28.24 5.88 24.13
C GLU A 357 28.20 4.39 23.76
N ALA A 358 29.34 3.69 23.94
CA ALA A 358 29.41 2.27 23.67
C ALA A 358 28.54 1.49 24.67
N GLY A 359 27.49 0.82 24.17
CA GLY A 359 26.53 0.09 24.98
C GLY A 359 25.11 0.67 24.92
N GLU A 360 24.92 1.81 24.27
CA GLU A 360 23.63 2.48 24.08
C GLU A 360 23.03 2.24 22.67
N ALA A 361 23.71 1.45 21.81
CA ALA A 361 23.29 1.16 20.44
C ALA A 361 22.79 -0.28 20.29
#